data_b2ba2f433bd0325c9bc60379aff2506b
#
_entry.id   b2ba2f433bd0325c9bc60379aff2506b
#
_cell.length_a   1.000
_cell.length_b   1.000
_cell.length_c   1.000
_cell.angle_alpha   90.00
_cell.angle_beta   90.00
_cell.angle_gamma   90.00
#
_symmetry.space_group_name_H-M   'P 1'
#
loop_
_entity.id
_entity.type
_entity.pdbx_description
1 polymer ?
#
loop_
_entity_poly.entity_id
_entity_poly.type
_entity_poly.pdbx_seq_one_letter_code
_entity_poly.pdbx_strand_id
1 'polypeptide(L)'
;MSEQQLSELSFTSLQLPEPLARGIADAGFERCTPIQAQTLPRALAGLDVAGQAQTGTGKTAAFLVALYSRLLRNEPAAGRPVTSPRALILAPTRELALQIHHDAEILGQYTGLVLGLAFGGVDYDKQRRQIEAGVDVLIGTPGRLIDYLKQHVFDLRHAEALVLDEADRMFDLGFIKDIRFLLRRMPPPQERLGCL
;
A
#
# COMPACT_ATOMS: atom_id res chain seq x y z
N MET A 1 -10.76 -26.42 -2.26
CA MET A 1 -10.81 -25.08 -1.66
C MET A 1 -10.70 -25.30 -0.15
N SER A 2 -9.50 -25.04 0.43
CA SER A 2 -9.33 -25.13 1.88
C SER A 2 -10.19 -24.05 2.53
N GLU A 3 -11.10 -24.43 3.42
CA GLU A 3 -11.80 -23.50 4.30
C GLU A 3 -10.72 -22.67 5.02
N GLN A 4 -10.59 -21.40 4.65
CA GLN A 4 -9.76 -20.46 5.40
C GLN A 4 -10.38 -20.37 6.79
N GLN A 5 -9.63 -20.83 7.78
CA GLN A 5 -10.04 -20.74 9.18
C GLN A 5 -10.12 -19.25 9.54
N LEU A 6 -11.33 -18.68 9.60
CA LEU A 6 -11.54 -17.28 9.97
C LEU A 6 -11.39 -17.12 11.49
N SER A 7 -10.85 -15.97 11.90
CA SER A 7 -10.78 -15.61 13.32
C SER A 7 -12.14 -15.12 13.83
N GLU A 8 -12.27 -14.94 15.15
CA GLU A 8 -13.45 -14.32 15.74
C GLU A 8 -13.54 -12.81 15.51
N LEU A 9 -12.43 -12.16 15.14
CA LEU A 9 -12.38 -10.73 14.92
C LEU A 9 -13.14 -10.35 13.65
N SER A 10 -14.14 -9.48 13.80
CA SER A 10 -14.91 -8.91 12.67
C SER A 10 -14.30 -7.60 12.21
N PHE A 11 -14.35 -7.31 10.89
CA PHE A 11 -13.96 -6.01 10.36
C PHE A 11 -14.81 -4.87 10.93
N THR A 12 -16.07 -5.11 11.25
CA THR A 12 -16.96 -4.11 11.85
C THR A 12 -16.51 -3.66 13.24
N SER A 13 -15.76 -4.50 13.98
CA SER A 13 -15.23 -4.17 15.30
C SER A 13 -13.96 -3.30 15.27
N LEU A 14 -13.34 -3.11 14.10
CA LEU A 14 -12.06 -2.40 13.95
C LEU A 14 -12.21 -0.87 13.90
N GLN A 15 -13.42 -0.34 13.99
CA GLN A 15 -13.70 1.11 13.95
C GLN A 15 -13.03 1.81 12.74
N LEU A 16 -13.17 1.23 11.55
CA LEU A 16 -12.59 1.76 10.32
C LEU A 16 -13.35 3.03 9.86
N PRO A 17 -12.68 3.94 9.13
CA PRO A 17 -13.36 5.05 8.45
C PRO A 17 -14.50 4.54 7.57
N GLU A 18 -15.63 5.24 7.58
CA GLU A 18 -16.87 4.80 6.91
C GLU A 18 -16.68 4.43 5.43
N PRO A 19 -15.99 5.24 4.58
CA PRO A 19 -15.78 4.88 3.18
C PRO A 19 -15.02 3.57 2.99
N LEU A 20 -14.04 3.30 3.85
CA LEU A 20 -13.28 2.06 3.85
C LEU A 20 -14.11 0.87 4.33
N ALA A 21 -14.86 1.04 5.42
CA ALA A 21 -15.74 0.01 5.97
C ALA A 21 -16.79 -0.43 4.94
N ARG A 22 -17.33 0.52 4.17
CA ARG A 22 -18.25 0.24 3.07
C ARG A 22 -17.60 -0.57 1.95
N GLY A 23 -16.39 -0.20 1.51
CA GLY A 23 -15.65 -0.95 0.48
C GLY A 23 -15.33 -2.39 0.91
N ILE A 24 -14.96 -2.58 2.18
CA ILE A 24 -14.72 -3.90 2.78
C ILE A 24 -15.99 -4.75 2.79
N ALA A 25 -17.13 -4.17 3.19
CA ALA A 25 -18.41 -4.88 3.22
C ALA A 25 -18.88 -5.28 1.81
N ASP A 26 -18.77 -4.39 0.83
CA ASP A 26 -19.13 -4.66 -0.56
C ASP A 26 -18.21 -5.72 -1.20
N ALA A 27 -16.95 -5.82 -0.75
CA ALA A 27 -16.02 -6.88 -1.12
C ALA A 27 -16.32 -8.23 -0.43
N GLY A 28 -17.31 -8.31 0.46
CA GLY A 28 -17.73 -9.52 1.16
C GLY A 28 -16.83 -9.93 2.33
N PHE A 29 -16.01 -9.01 2.88
CA PHE A 29 -15.18 -9.29 4.04
C PHE A 29 -15.97 -9.07 5.34
N GLU A 30 -16.31 -10.15 6.04
CA GLU A 30 -17.01 -10.08 7.32
C GLU A 30 -16.07 -10.31 8.50
N ARG A 31 -15.28 -11.38 8.47
CA ARG A 31 -14.34 -11.80 9.52
C ARG A 31 -12.90 -11.77 9.02
N CYS A 32 -12.01 -11.42 9.92
CA CYS A 32 -10.58 -11.39 9.62
C CYS A 32 -10.01 -12.82 9.49
N THR A 33 -9.07 -13.00 8.59
CA THR A 33 -8.18 -14.16 8.59
C THR A 33 -7.23 -14.10 9.79
N PRO A 34 -6.54 -15.18 10.18
CA PRO A 34 -5.60 -15.17 11.29
C PRO A 34 -4.51 -14.09 11.17
N ILE A 35 -3.94 -13.91 9.98
CA ILE A 35 -2.91 -12.89 9.75
C ILE A 35 -3.48 -11.46 9.88
N GLN A 36 -4.70 -11.23 9.39
CA GLN A 36 -5.38 -9.95 9.55
C GLN A 36 -5.68 -9.65 11.02
N ALA A 37 -6.18 -10.63 11.77
CA ALA A 37 -6.48 -10.48 13.19
C ALA A 37 -5.21 -10.17 14.04
N GLN A 38 -4.07 -10.72 13.65
CA GLN A 38 -2.79 -10.47 14.34
C GLN A 38 -2.19 -9.10 13.97
N THR A 39 -2.34 -8.65 12.74
CA THR A 39 -1.64 -7.48 12.21
C THR A 39 -2.46 -6.20 12.28
N LEU A 40 -3.77 -6.25 11.96
CA LEU A 40 -4.60 -5.05 11.85
C LEU A 40 -4.69 -4.24 13.15
N PRO A 41 -4.90 -4.82 14.36
CA PRO A 41 -4.99 -4.02 15.58
C PRO A 41 -3.72 -3.20 15.83
N ARG A 42 -2.54 -3.75 15.51
CA ARG A 42 -1.25 -3.07 15.67
C ARG A 42 -1.05 -1.96 14.62
N ALA A 43 -1.29 -2.30 13.35
CA ALA A 43 -1.15 -1.34 12.25
C ALA A 43 -2.14 -0.17 12.38
N LEU A 44 -3.37 -0.43 12.80
CA LEU A 44 -4.39 0.61 13.06
C LEU A 44 -4.06 1.48 14.27
N ALA A 45 -3.25 0.97 15.23
CA ALA A 45 -2.68 1.75 16.32
C ALA A 45 -1.44 2.56 15.90
N GLY A 46 -1.05 2.53 14.61
CA GLY A 46 0.09 3.28 14.08
C GLY A 46 1.46 2.63 14.27
N LEU A 47 1.50 1.36 14.67
CA LEU A 47 2.74 0.61 14.86
C LEU A 47 3.18 -0.04 13.54
N ASP A 48 4.49 -0.07 13.31
CA ASP A 48 5.06 -0.84 12.21
C ASP A 48 4.79 -2.34 12.40
N VAL A 49 4.47 -3.03 11.31
CA VAL A 49 4.11 -4.45 11.33
C VAL A 49 4.91 -5.21 10.29
N ALA A 50 5.53 -6.31 10.71
CA ALA A 50 6.09 -7.32 9.82
C ALA A 50 5.24 -8.59 9.95
N GLY A 51 4.61 -9.02 8.85
CA GLY A 51 3.74 -10.19 8.79
C GLY A 51 4.24 -11.23 7.82
N GLN A 52 4.54 -12.45 8.32
CA GLN A 52 4.89 -13.57 7.46
C GLN A 52 3.71 -14.55 7.38
N ALA A 53 3.21 -14.76 6.17
CA ALA A 53 2.15 -15.73 5.90
C ALA A 53 2.19 -16.16 4.43
N GLN A 54 1.62 -17.32 4.13
CA GLN A 54 1.53 -17.83 2.76
C GLN A 54 0.71 -16.92 1.85
N THR A 55 0.88 -17.07 0.55
CA THR A 55 0.06 -16.38 -0.45
C THR A 55 -1.41 -16.80 -0.30
N GLY A 56 -2.34 -15.87 -0.50
CA GLY A 56 -3.78 -16.15 -0.38
C GLY A 56 -4.34 -16.12 1.04
N THR A 57 -3.55 -15.75 2.06
CA THR A 57 -4.00 -15.67 3.46
C THR A 57 -4.62 -14.33 3.85
N GLY A 58 -4.73 -13.38 2.90
CA GLY A 58 -5.33 -12.06 3.15
C GLY A 58 -4.35 -10.97 3.57
N LYS A 59 -3.03 -11.15 3.37
CA LYS A 59 -2.02 -10.10 3.65
C LYS A 59 -2.29 -8.80 2.89
N THR A 60 -2.62 -8.88 1.60
CA THR A 60 -2.91 -7.71 0.76
C THR A 60 -4.03 -6.86 1.34
N ALA A 61 -5.14 -7.48 1.71
CA ALA A 61 -6.24 -6.77 2.36
C ALA A 61 -5.81 -6.20 3.73
N ALA A 62 -4.99 -6.89 4.51
CA ALA A 62 -4.50 -6.40 5.79
C ALA A 62 -3.74 -5.08 5.64
N PHE A 63 -2.72 -5.03 4.79
CA PHE A 63 -1.95 -3.79 4.64
C PHE A 63 -2.75 -2.68 3.92
N LEU A 64 -3.63 -3.01 2.97
CA LEU A 64 -4.48 -2.01 2.32
C LEU A 64 -5.46 -1.36 3.31
N VAL A 65 -6.09 -2.16 4.19
CA VAL A 65 -6.97 -1.64 5.24
C VAL A 65 -6.22 -0.74 6.22
N ALA A 66 -5.03 -1.14 6.65
CA ALA A 66 -4.21 -0.33 7.54
C ALA A 66 -3.79 0.99 6.88
N LEU A 67 -3.32 0.92 5.63
CA LEU A 67 -2.88 2.06 4.84
C LEU A 67 -4.03 3.04 4.60
N TYR A 68 -5.15 2.59 4.07
CA TYR A 68 -6.32 3.44 3.83
C TYR A 68 -6.87 4.07 5.11
N SER A 69 -6.94 3.28 6.20
CA SER A 69 -7.37 3.80 7.50
C SER A 69 -6.47 4.95 7.98
N ARG A 70 -5.14 4.83 7.80
CA ARG A 70 -4.20 5.90 8.13
C ARG A 70 -4.43 7.14 7.26
N LEU A 71 -4.53 6.97 5.94
CA LEU A 71 -4.69 8.08 5.00
C LEU A 71 -6.02 8.82 5.18
N LEU A 72 -7.09 8.11 5.55
CA LEU A 72 -8.41 8.71 5.78
C LEU A 72 -8.54 9.38 7.14
N ARG A 73 -7.76 8.96 8.15
CA ARG A 73 -7.75 9.57 9.47
C ARG A 73 -6.85 10.81 9.56
N ASN A 74 -5.88 10.91 8.69
CA ASN A 74 -4.94 12.02 8.65
C ASN A 74 -5.23 12.92 7.46
N GLU A 75 -5.29 14.22 7.68
CA GLU A 75 -5.33 15.19 6.60
C GLU A 75 -4.01 15.19 5.82
N PRO A 76 -4.03 15.37 4.49
CA PRO A 76 -2.81 15.55 3.73
C PRO A 76 -1.99 16.74 4.26
N ALA A 77 -0.68 16.61 4.27
CA ALA A 77 0.19 17.71 4.69
C ALA A 77 -0.10 19.00 3.91
N ALA A 78 -0.16 20.12 4.60
CA ALA A 78 -0.41 21.41 3.97
C ALA A 78 0.64 21.73 2.90
N GLY A 79 0.20 22.08 1.70
CA GLY A 79 1.08 22.37 0.57
C GLY A 79 1.68 21.13 -0.10
N ARG A 80 1.20 19.93 0.18
CA ARG A 80 1.63 18.71 -0.52
C ARG A 80 1.37 18.84 -2.03
N PRO A 81 2.39 18.67 -2.89
CA PRO A 81 2.18 18.59 -4.33
C PRO A 81 1.30 17.37 -4.67
N VAL A 82 0.41 17.50 -5.64
CA VAL A 82 -0.45 16.38 -6.09
C VAL A 82 0.35 15.18 -6.60
N THR A 83 1.56 15.43 -7.08
CA THR A 83 2.51 14.40 -7.54
C THR A 83 3.28 13.71 -6.41
N SER A 84 3.14 14.16 -5.16
CA SER A 84 3.82 13.56 -4.00
C SER A 84 2.89 12.54 -3.35
N PRO A 85 3.07 11.23 -3.55
CA PRO A 85 2.18 10.22 -2.97
C PRO A 85 2.26 10.25 -1.43
N ARG A 86 1.12 9.98 -0.79
CA ARG A 86 1.01 9.79 0.66
C ARG A 86 1.41 8.39 1.09
N ALA A 87 1.32 7.42 0.17
CA ALA A 87 1.73 6.05 0.43
C ALA A 87 2.44 5.44 -0.77
N LEU A 88 3.43 4.58 -0.47
CA LEU A 88 4.18 3.81 -1.44
C LEU A 88 4.02 2.32 -1.16
N ILE A 89 3.67 1.53 -2.17
CA ILE A 89 3.61 0.07 -2.10
C ILE A 89 4.61 -0.50 -3.11
N LEU A 90 5.57 -1.27 -2.63
CA LEU A 90 6.57 -1.95 -3.44
C LEU A 90 6.17 -3.42 -3.64
N ALA A 91 6.23 -3.87 -4.88
CA ALA A 91 6.04 -5.26 -5.26
C ALA A 91 7.23 -5.74 -6.11
N PRO A 92 7.68 -7.00 -5.97
CA PRO A 92 8.83 -7.52 -6.73
C PRO A 92 8.55 -7.65 -8.23
N THR A 93 7.29 -7.82 -8.62
CA THR A 93 6.90 -8.08 -10.00
C THR A 93 5.76 -7.18 -10.45
N ARG A 94 5.65 -7.00 -11.76
CA ARG A 94 4.54 -6.31 -12.42
C ARG A 94 3.19 -6.94 -12.09
N GLU A 95 3.12 -8.27 -12.14
CA GLU A 95 1.90 -9.04 -11.93
C GLU A 95 1.36 -8.80 -10.52
N LEU A 96 2.25 -8.83 -9.51
CA LEU A 96 1.86 -8.54 -8.13
C LEU A 96 1.42 -7.08 -7.95
N ALA A 97 2.13 -6.12 -8.57
CA ALA A 97 1.72 -4.72 -8.53
C ALA A 97 0.32 -4.50 -9.13
N LEU A 98 -0.01 -5.18 -10.23
CA LEU A 98 -1.34 -5.14 -10.84
C LEU A 98 -2.40 -5.77 -9.94
N GLN A 99 -2.10 -6.89 -9.30
CA GLN A 99 -3.01 -7.55 -8.36
C GLN A 99 -3.29 -6.65 -7.15
N ILE A 100 -2.24 -6.07 -6.54
CA ILE A 100 -2.40 -5.13 -5.43
C ILE A 100 -3.24 -3.92 -5.85
N HIS A 101 -3.01 -3.38 -7.04
CA HIS A 101 -3.78 -2.25 -7.56
C HIS A 101 -5.27 -2.61 -7.70
N HIS A 102 -5.58 -3.76 -8.26
CA HIS A 102 -6.95 -4.24 -8.39
C HIS A 102 -7.65 -4.40 -7.03
N ASP A 103 -6.98 -5.03 -6.06
CA ASP A 103 -7.50 -5.17 -4.70
C ASP A 103 -7.69 -3.80 -4.03
N ALA A 104 -6.76 -2.87 -4.29
CA ALA A 104 -6.83 -1.51 -3.79
C ALA A 104 -8.02 -0.72 -4.38
N GLU A 105 -8.33 -0.90 -5.67
CA GLU A 105 -9.52 -0.32 -6.30
C GLU A 105 -10.81 -0.83 -5.64
N ILE A 106 -10.91 -2.14 -5.40
CA ILE A 106 -12.10 -2.74 -4.78
C ILE A 106 -12.31 -2.22 -3.36
N LEU A 107 -11.27 -2.31 -2.51
CA LEU A 107 -11.39 -1.90 -1.11
C LEU A 107 -11.52 -0.38 -0.94
N GLY A 108 -10.87 0.38 -1.82
CA GLY A 108 -10.81 1.84 -1.77
C GLY A 108 -11.87 2.57 -2.58
N GLN A 109 -12.84 1.88 -3.20
CA GLN A 109 -13.78 2.45 -4.18
C GLN A 109 -14.57 3.67 -3.69
N TYR A 110 -14.77 3.82 -2.38
CA TYR A 110 -15.49 4.95 -1.78
C TYR A 110 -14.60 5.97 -1.08
N THR A 111 -13.27 5.76 -1.10
CA THR A 111 -12.32 6.58 -0.33
C THR A 111 -11.96 7.90 -1.01
N GLY A 112 -12.15 7.99 -2.32
CA GLY A 112 -11.70 9.13 -3.12
C GLY A 112 -10.17 9.24 -3.30
N LEU A 113 -9.39 8.29 -2.77
CA LEU A 113 -7.93 8.27 -2.92
C LEU A 113 -7.53 7.88 -4.34
N VAL A 114 -6.60 8.63 -4.92
CA VAL A 114 -6.09 8.41 -6.28
C VAL A 114 -4.97 7.38 -6.27
N LEU A 115 -5.18 6.29 -7.01
CA LEU A 115 -4.19 5.22 -7.17
C LEU A 115 -3.32 5.46 -8.40
N GLY A 116 -2.02 5.16 -8.30
CA GLY A 116 -1.09 5.19 -9.41
C GLY A 116 -0.28 3.89 -9.50
N LEU A 117 0.12 3.55 -10.73
CA LEU A 117 0.96 2.38 -11.02
C LEU A 117 2.28 2.80 -11.65
N ALA A 118 3.38 2.13 -11.24
CA ALA A 118 4.73 2.35 -11.77
C ALA A 118 5.50 1.03 -11.96
N PHE A 119 5.49 0.45 -13.16
CA PHE A 119 6.24 -0.77 -13.49
C PHE A 119 6.72 -0.78 -14.94
N GLY A 120 7.72 -1.61 -15.25
CA GLY A 120 8.30 -1.72 -16.58
C GLY A 120 7.44 -2.48 -17.59
N GLY A 121 7.77 -2.37 -18.88
CA GLY A 121 7.12 -3.14 -19.95
C GLY A 121 5.78 -2.56 -20.44
N VAL A 122 5.49 -1.29 -20.14
CA VAL A 122 4.32 -0.56 -20.61
C VAL A 122 4.72 0.83 -21.11
N ASP A 123 3.78 1.54 -21.75
CA ASP A 123 3.98 2.91 -22.23
C ASP A 123 4.46 3.83 -21.07
N TYR A 124 5.70 4.28 -21.21
CA TYR A 124 6.39 5.08 -20.23
C TYR A 124 5.70 6.43 -20.00
N ASP A 125 5.40 7.13 -21.08
CA ASP A 125 4.86 8.49 -21.03
C ASP A 125 3.40 8.49 -20.57
N LYS A 126 2.63 7.48 -20.91
CA LYS A 126 1.25 7.33 -20.42
C LYS A 126 1.24 7.16 -18.91
N GLN A 127 2.08 6.28 -18.38
CA GLN A 127 2.17 6.03 -16.95
C GLN A 127 2.70 7.26 -16.20
N ARG A 128 3.70 7.95 -16.77
CA ARG A 128 4.23 9.22 -16.24
C ARG A 128 3.12 10.27 -16.12
N ARG A 129 2.36 10.52 -17.19
CA ARG A 129 1.26 11.50 -17.18
C ARG A 129 0.19 11.18 -16.14
N GLN A 130 -0.10 9.91 -15.88
CA GLN A 130 -1.04 9.51 -14.83
C GLN A 130 -0.53 9.91 -13.44
N ILE A 131 0.76 9.72 -13.15
CA ILE A 131 1.36 10.13 -11.88
C ILE A 131 1.40 11.64 -11.77
N GLU A 132 1.76 12.36 -12.83
CA GLU A 132 1.80 13.83 -12.89
C GLU A 132 0.43 14.48 -12.71
N ALA A 133 -0.65 13.79 -13.08
CA ALA A 133 -2.02 14.25 -12.87
C ALA A 133 -2.45 14.23 -11.39
N GLY A 134 -1.72 13.50 -10.55
CA GLY A 134 -1.93 13.39 -9.11
C GLY A 134 -2.04 11.95 -8.65
N VAL A 135 -1.51 11.67 -7.46
CA VAL A 135 -1.51 10.33 -6.86
C VAL A 135 -1.46 10.42 -5.34
N ASP A 136 -2.27 9.61 -4.68
CA ASP A 136 -2.24 9.44 -3.22
C ASP A 136 -1.53 8.15 -2.82
N VAL A 137 -1.79 7.06 -3.53
CA VAL A 137 -1.17 5.75 -3.30
C VAL A 137 -0.46 5.30 -4.58
N LEU A 138 0.87 5.22 -4.54
CA LEU A 138 1.67 4.78 -5.67
C LEU A 138 2.12 3.34 -5.46
N ILE A 139 1.76 2.46 -6.38
CA ILE A 139 2.07 1.03 -6.36
C ILE A 139 3.04 0.73 -7.48
N GLY A 140 4.12 -0.01 -7.21
CA GLY A 140 5.03 -0.31 -8.31
C GLY A 140 6.20 -1.22 -7.99
N THR A 141 7.00 -1.46 -9.02
CA THR A 141 8.26 -2.20 -8.92
C THR A 141 9.43 -1.25 -8.69
N PRO A 142 10.45 -1.67 -7.90
CA PRO A 142 11.55 -0.78 -7.48
C PRO A 142 12.22 -0.04 -8.63
N GLY A 143 12.55 -0.71 -9.71
CA GLY A 143 13.29 -0.12 -10.83
C GLY A 143 12.57 1.06 -11.51
N ARG A 144 11.27 0.90 -11.82
CA ARG A 144 10.48 1.96 -12.47
C ARG A 144 10.19 3.12 -11.51
N LEU A 145 9.95 2.83 -10.25
CA LEU A 145 9.77 3.86 -9.21
C LEU A 145 11.02 4.73 -9.06
N ILE A 146 12.21 4.10 -9.03
CA ILE A 146 13.48 4.83 -8.95
C ILE A 146 13.73 5.68 -10.20
N ASP A 147 13.41 5.15 -11.38
CA ASP A 147 13.56 5.87 -12.62
C ASP A 147 12.72 7.16 -12.64
N TYR A 148 11.43 7.05 -12.34
CA TYR A 148 10.55 8.23 -12.24
C TYR A 148 10.95 9.19 -11.12
N LEU A 149 11.40 8.67 -9.97
CA LEU A 149 11.87 9.50 -8.86
C LEU A 149 13.14 10.30 -9.23
N LYS A 150 14.07 9.69 -9.96
CA LYS A 150 15.27 10.37 -10.49
C LYS A 150 14.95 11.45 -11.52
N GLN A 151 13.86 11.27 -12.26
CA GLN A 151 13.37 12.24 -13.26
C GLN A 151 12.41 13.27 -12.66
N HIS A 152 12.25 13.28 -11.33
CA HIS A 152 11.38 14.24 -10.61
C HIS A 152 9.90 14.19 -11.05
N VAL A 153 9.42 13.04 -11.55
CA VAL A 153 8.01 12.82 -11.87
C VAL A 153 7.16 12.87 -10.59
N PHE A 154 7.71 12.37 -9.49
CA PHE A 154 7.14 12.47 -8.15
C PHE A 154 8.25 12.62 -7.10
N ASP A 155 7.89 12.93 -5.86
CA ASP A 155 8.78 12.86 -4.69
C ASP A 155 8.14 12.09 -3.54
N LEU A 156 8.92 11.73 -2.51
CA LEU A 156 8.47 10.92 -1.38
C LEU A 156 8.48 11.70 -0.05
N ARG A 157 8.63 13.01 -0.07
CA ARG A 157 8.77 13.83 1.15
C ARG A 157 7.51 13.89 2.01
N HIS A 158 6.36 13.54 1.43
CA HIS A 158 5.06 13.55 2.11
C HIS A 158 4.48 12.12 2.28
N ALA A 159 5.32 11.09 2.11
CA ALA A 159 4.87 9.70 2.24
C ALA A 159 4.65 9.35 3.72
N GLU A 160 3.42 9.04 4.07
CA GLU A 160 2.96 8.68 5.42
C GLU A 160 2.99 7.17 5.67
N ALA A 161 3.07 6.37 4.62
CA ALA A 161 3.08 4.91 4.71
C ALA A 161 3.96 4.26 3.64
N LEU A 162 4.60 3.17 4.02
CA LEU A 162 5.36 2.29 3.13
C LEU A 162 4.93 0.84 3.33
N VAL A 163 4.65 0.16 2.24
CA VAL A 163 4.41 -1.28 2.21
C VAL A 163 5.47 -1.96 1.34
N LEU A 164 6.05 -3.04 1.84
CA LEU A 164 6.94 -3.93 1.10
C LEU A 164 6.26 -5.30 1.02
N ASP A 165 5.54 -5.60 -0.07
CA ASP A 165 4.93 -6.92 -0.24
C ASP A 165 5.90 -7.90 -0.86
N GLU A 166 5.96 -9.13 -0.37
CA GLU A 166 6.97 -10.14 -0.70
C GLU A 166 8.40 -9.61 -0.57
N ALA A 167 8.72 -8.98 0.58
CA ALA A 167 10.01 -8.35 0.83
C ALA A 167 11.19 -9.33 0.70
N ASP A 168 11.03 -10.57 1.15
CA ASP A 168 11.98 -11.67 0.98
C ASP A 168 12.32 -11.88 -0.50
N ARG A 169 11.32 -11.97 -1.35
CA ARG A 169 11.50 -12.10 -2.81
C ARG A 169 12.20 -10.88 -3.42
N MET A 170 11.88 -9.66 -2.95
CA MET A 170 12.61 -8.47 -3.40
C MET A 170 14.09 -8.53 -3.01
N PHE A 171 14.42 -9.08 -1.84
CA PHE A 171 15.81 -9.25 -1.40
C PHE A 171 16.53 -10.30 -2.25
N ASP A 172 15.90 -11.44 -2.55
CA ASP A 172 16.43 -12.48 -3.41
C ASP A 172 16.69 -11.98 -4.84
N LEU A 173 15.84 -11.11 -5.35
CA LEU A 173 15.99 -10.44 -6.65
C LEU A 173 17.04 -9.30 -6.64
N GLY A 174 17.66 -8.99 -5.51
CA GLY A 174 18.71 -8.00 -5.39
C GLY A 174 18.25 -6.54 -5.23
N PHE A 175 16.96 -6.30 -4.97
CA PHE A 175 16.39 -4.95 -4.84
C PHE A 175 16.69 -4.24 -3.51
N ILE A 176 17.53 -4.82 -2.64
CA ILE A 176 17.83 -4.22 -1.33
C ILE A 176 18.42 -2.81 -1.44
N LYS A 177 19.28 -2.55 -2.45
CA LYS A 177 19.85 -1.23 -2.69
C LYS A 177 18.80 -0.23 -3.15
N ASP A 178 17.87 -0.70 -3.97
CA ASP A 178 16.76 0.08 -4.52
C ASP A 178 15.76 0.47 -3.43
N ILE A 179 15.41 -0.47 -2.57
CA ILE A 179 14.54 -0.22 -1.40
C ILE A 179 15.20 0.81 -0.48
N ARG A 180 16.49 0.66 -0.16
CA ARG A 180 17.23 1.64 0.66
C ARG A 180 17.30 3.03 0.00
N PHE A 181 17.40 3.08 -1.33
CA PHE A 181 17.40 4.34 -2.07
C PHE A 181 16.06 5.08 -1.93
N LEU A 182 14.93 4.37 -2.01
CA LEU A 182 13.59 4.92 -1.81
C LEU A 182 13.38 5.36 -0.36
N LEU A 183 13.74 4.52 0.60
CA LEU A 183 13.61 4.78 2.04
C LEU A 183 14.29 6.07 2.49
N ARG A 184 15.48 6.37 1.95
CA ARG A 184 16.25 7.59 2.28
C ARG A 184 15.59 8.89 1.81
N ARG A 185 14.56 8.81 0.97
CA ARG A 185 13.81 9.95 0.40
C ARG A 185 12.44 10.13 1.02
N MET A 186 12.07 9.20 1.87
CA MET A 186 10.84 9.28 2.66
C MET A 186 11.09 9.99 4.00
N PRO A 187 10.06 10.47 4.67
CA PRO A 187 10.15 10.93 6.06
C PRO A 187 10.76 9.86 6.98
N PRO A 188 11.30 10.25 8.14
CA PRO A 188 11.89 9.29 9.08
C PRO A 188 10.85 8.27 9.58
N PRO A 189 11.27 7.08 10.06
CA PRO A 189 10.35 6.02 10.46
C PRO A 189 9.28 6.45 11.48
N GLN A 190 9.57 7.41 12.34
CA GLN A 190 8.64 7.91 13.36
C GLN A 190 7.45 8.68 12.78
N GLU A 191 7.57 9.15 11.54
CA GLU A 191 6.56 9.96 10.84
C GLU A 191 5.74 9.14 9.83
N ARG A 192 6.04 7.86 9.66
CA ARG A 192 5.38 6.97 8.68
C ARG A 192 5.06 5.60 9.26
N LEU A 193 4.05 4.95 8.69
CA LEU A 193 3.71 3.55 8.96
C LEU A 193 4.50 2.62 8.03
N GLY A 194 5.11 1.57 8.56
CA GLY A 194 5.78 0.51 7.80
C GLY A 194 5.00 -0.82 7.87
N CYS A 195 4.80 -1.46 6.71
CA CYS A 195 4.26 -2.82 6.60
C CYS A 195 5.17 -3.67 5.71
N LEU A 196 5.51 -4.89 6.15
CA LEU A 196 6.36 -5.87 5.46
C LEU A 196 5.61 -7.16 5.22
#